data_2d878f5e7ddc43d3da6676f9e12251ab
#
_entry.id   2d878f5e7ddc43d3da6676f9e12251ab
#
_cell.length_a   1.000
_cell.length_b   1.000
_cell.length_c   1.000
_cell.angle_alpha   90.00
_cell.angle_beta   90.00
_cell.angle_gamma   90.00
#
_symmetry.space_group_name_H-M   'P 1'
#
loop_
_entity.id
_entity.type
_entity.pdbx_description
1 polymer ?
#
loop_
_entity_poly.entity_id
_entity_poly.type
_entity_poly.pdbx_seq_one_letter_code
_entity_poly.pdbx_strand_id
1 'polypeptide(L)'
;MLWIARALIVIVACGLAWYTWGRWGDFQIDCGRELYVPAAILHGKLLYRDLWYMYGPLAPYLQALAFRIFGISLTVLYLIGLVLTIASALLIFEIARQFDLVMPVTIAPSIFFLSEAYPHFIFNYIFPYSYAATLASTLGLACLYCALRYLRVGKPLYFPLAAFLAGLVLLTKQEFGLACLVLLGATVTINFLRQRSLVELKRNFLWGFAGLSPAVAVYGCLVWKLTAKVIFIDNWIATPGTYMMRTFGSRTMALNGYRLSPHEWIVAASTVVVALGSWYLIAAGDAAAISRLRLRSRSSVIAIILVDIILALIAVRIGSKSPGFLNILSQIVFPSGLFLLGCFFTLQSLWRLGTRSAWGLPAAEAALGMYATVVSVRVMMEVWPWRGSYAVFFNLPLFLIFVIVTVRVVRRASQTLDHSLRELLVGAMVTVDVLLLFVALFPRHQALSVPLTTDYGTFYTPPDVAVLFPQIISFMKTHTRNGRDILVLPEPPSLYVFAGVQAPSRWYSLLPGYIEPLQEEEFIRDIISNDVRYVLISNRAGPEYGVGPFGIGYDQPIYEWLMDNYEKAGQFGPLPGETRDHPYIMSIFVRKSAELRPIIYHSR
;
A
#
# COMPACT_ATOMS: atom_id res chain seq x y z
N MET A 1 -27.93 -13.13 -11.42
CA MET A 1 -26.50 -13.10 -11.77
C MET A 1 -25.66 -12.11 -10.94
N LEU A 2 -26.00 -10.84 -10.87
CA LEU A 2 -25.17 -9.82 -10.16
C LEU A 2 -24.88 -10.12 -8.70
N TRP A 3 -25.87 -10.64 -7.93
CA TRP A 3 -25.67 -10.96 -6.54
C TRP A 3 -25.00 -12.32 -6.29
N ILE A 4 -25.01 -13.17 -7.30
CA ILE A 4 -24.15 -14.37 -7.27
C ILE A 4 -22.67 -13.95 -7.43
N ALA A 5 -22.37 -13.03 -8.33
CA ALA A 5 -21.00 -12.50 -8.49
C ALA A 5 -20.48 -11.81 -7.21
N ARG A 6 -21.29 -10.96 -6.58
CA ARG A 6 -20.93 -10.33 -5.29
C ARG A 6 -20.73 -11.36 -4.18
N ALA A 7 -21.66 -12.34 -4.09
CA ALA A 7 -21.55 -13.41 -3.12
C ALA A 7 -20.28 -14.24 -3.34
N LEU A 8 -19.93 -14.56 -4.59
CA LEU A 8 -18.69 -15.28 -4.94
C LEU A 8 -17.46 -14.48 -4.47
N ILE A 9 -17.39 -13.18 -4.74
CA ILE A 9 -16.28 -12.33 -4.29
C ILE A 9 -16.14 -12.36 -2.77
N VAL A 10 -17.25 -12.23 -2.04
CA VAL A 10 -17.25 -12.28 -0.56
C VAL A 10 -16.83 -13.66 -0.05
N ILE A 11 -17.34 -14.74 -0.65
CA ILE A 11 -16.99 -16.11 -0.27
C ILE A 11 -15.49 -16.37 -0.48
N VAL A 12 -14.95 -15.96 -1.63
CA VAL A 12 -13.50 -16.09 -1.91
C VAL A 12 -12.69 -15.27 -0.91
N ALA A 13 -13.08 -14.01 -0.64
CA ALA A 13 -12.40 -13.17 0.35
C ALA A 13 -12.41 -13.80 1.75
N CYS A 14 -13.56 -14.29 2.23
CA CYS A 14 -13.67 -14.94 3.54
C CYS A 14 -12.91 -16.28 3.58
N GLY A 15 -12.94 -17.06 2.50
CA GLY A 15 -12.20 -18.31 2.39
C GLY A 15 -10.68 -18.10 2.45
N LEU A 16 -10.16 -17.09 1.74
CA LEU A 16 -8.76 -16.72 1.81
C LEU A 16 -8.37 -16.19 3.21
N ALA A 17 -9.23 -15.36 3.82
CA ALA A 17 -9.00 -14.87 5.18
C ALA A 17 -8.91 -16.04 6.17
N TRP A 18 -9.82 -16.99 6.09
CA TRP A 18 -9.81 -18.19 6.95
C TRP A 18 -8.54 -19.02 6.74
N TYR A 19 -8.15 -19.27 5.48
CA TYR A 19 -6.97 -20.06 5.14
C TYR A 19 -5.66 -19.40 5.59
N THR A 20 -5.57 -18.08 5.55
CA THR A 20 -4.36 -17.32 5.87
C THR A 20 -4.39 -16.68 7.28
N TRP A 21 -5.38 -17.01 8.12
CA TRP A 21 -5.64 -16.35 9.40
C TRP A 21 -4.41 -16.30 10.30
N GLY A 22 -4.13 -15.08 10.80
CA GLY A 22 -3.00 -14.82 11.69
C GLY A 22 -1.62 -14.82 11.02
N ARG A 23 -1.53 -15.02 9.69
CA ARG A 23 -0.27 -15.12 8.94
C ARG A 23 0.06 -13.85 8.16
N TRP A 24 -0.37 -12.70 8.65
CA TRP A 24 -0.16 -11.41 8.00
C TRP A 24 0.70 -10.50 8.84
N GLY A 25 1.40 -9.59 8.12
CA GLY A 25 2.21 -8.57 8.75
C GLY A 25 3.54 -9.09 9.24
N ASP A 26 4.31 -8.17 9.79
CA ASP A 26 5.54 -8.46 10.50
C ASP A 26 5.62 -7.55 11.73
N PHE A 27 5.57 -8.17 12.90
CA PHE A 27 5.62 -7.47 14.18
C PHE A 27 7.00 -6.97 14.56
N GLN A 28 8.04 -7.39 13.83
CA GLN A 28 9.41 -6.90 14.02
C GLN A 28 9.61 -5.51 13.38
N ILE A 29 8.69 -5.12 12.49
CA ILE A 29 8.77 -3.88 11.73
C ILE A 29 7.44 -3.11 11.74
N ASP A 30 7.13 -2.39 10.70
CA ASP A 30 6.01 -1.46 10.49
C ASP A 30 4.65 -1.86 11.10
N CYS A 31 4.28 -3.14 11.05
CA CYS A 31 2.99 -3.60 11.58
C CYS A 31 2.85 -3.38 13.10
N GLY A 32 3.97 -3.30 13.81
CA GLY A 32 3.97 -2.91 15.22
C GLY A 32 3.38 -1.52 15.46
N ARG A 33 3.59 -0.59 14.55
CA ARG A 33 3.01 0.77 14.61
C ARG A 33 1.48 0.73 14.52
N GLU A 34 0.94 -0.13 13.66
CA GLU A 34 -0.51 -0.24 13.44
C GLU A 34 -1.24 -0.83 14.68
N LEU A 35 -0.52 -1.50 15.57
CA LEU A 35 -1.03 -1.90 16.88
C LEU A 35 -0.76 -0.82 17.94
N TYR A 36 0.44 -0.24 17.98
CA TYR A 36 0.88 0.68 19.03
C TYR A 36 0.15 2.03 19.00
N VAL A 37 0.07 2.68 17.83
CA VAL A 37 -0.48 4.04 17.73
C VAL A 37 -1.94 4.11 18.17
N PRO A 38 -2.86 3.25 17.67
CA PRO A 38 -4.25 3.29 18.13
C PRO A 38 -4.41 2.89 19.62
N ALA A 39 -3.58 1.98 20.14
CA ALA A 39 -3.57 1.65 21.56
C ALA A 39 -3.11 2.84 22.40
N ALA A 40 -2.07 3.56 21.98
CA ALA A 40 -1.60 4.76 22.67
C ALA A 40 -2.63 5.90 22.64
N ILE A 41 -3.35 6.08 21.53
CA ILE A 41 -4.48 7.04 21.44
C ILE A 41 -5.57 6.67 22.45
N LEU A 42 -5.91 5.40 22.58
CA LEU A 42 -6.89 4.93 23.55
C LEU A 42 -6.48 5.24 25.00
N HIS A 43 -5.16 5.25 25.28
CA HIS A 43 -4.60 5.66 26.57
C HIS A 43 -4.39 7.18 26.70
N GLY A 44 -5.02 8.00 25.85
CA GLY A 44 -5.06 9.45 25.95
C GLY A 44 -3.92 10.20 25.26
N LYS A 45 -3.07 9.52 24.50
CA LYS A 45 -2.04 10.18 23.70
C LYS A 45 -2.67 10.90 22.50
N LEU A 46 -2.20 12.13 22.22
CA LEU A 46 -2.65 12.93 21.11
C LEU A 46 -1.72 12.74 19.91
N LEU A 47 -2.30 12.36 18.77
CA LEU A 47 -1.56 12.19 17.52
C LEU A 47 -0.83 13.49 17.14
N TYR A 48 0.36 13.37 16.58
CA TYR A 48 1.31 14.43 16.18
C TYR A 48 2.01 15.15 17.35
N ARG A 49 1.40 15.28 18.51
CA ARG A 49 2.05 15.86 19.70
C ARG A 49 2.82 14.80 20.49
N ASP A 50 2.08 13.76 20.93
CA ASP A 50 2.61 12.70 21.81
C ASP A 50 3.03 11.44 21.04
N LEU A 51 2.71 11.39 19.75
CA LEU A 51 2.98 10.31 18.81
C LEU A 51 3.39 10.91 17.48
N TRP A 52 4.60 10.65 17.05
CA TRP A 52 5.03 10.97 15.69
C TRP A 52 4.26 10.12 14.68
N TYR A 53 3.71 10.74 13.62
CA TYR A 53 2.91 10.02 12.64
C TYR A 53 2.88 10.77 11.30
N MET A 54 3.24 10.07 10.21
CA MET A 54 3.42 10.68 8.89
C MET A 54 2.17 10.70 8.00
N TYR A 55 1.07 10.10 8.45
CA TYR A 55 -0.17 10.02 7.67
C TYR A 55 -1.28 10.86 8.30
N GLY A 56 -2.44 10.93 7.61
CA GLY A 56 -3.61 11.61 8.16
C GLY A 56 -4.23 10.88 9.37
N PRO A 57 -5.07 11.59 10.14
CA PRO A 57 -5.52 11.11 11.45
C PRO A 57 -6.62 10.04 11.39
N LEU A 58 -7.32 9.86 10.26
CA LEU A 58 -8.55 9.08 10.21
C LEU A 58 -8.32 7.60 10.56
N ALA A 59 -7.29 6.97 9.99
CA ALA A 59 -7.05 5.55 10.20
C ALA A 59 -6.76 5.20 11.68
N PRO A 60 -5.78 5.83 12.37
CA PRO A 60 -5.47 5.48 13.75
C PRO A 60 -6.60 5.81 14.73
N TYR A 61 -7.38 6.88 14.48
CA TYR A 61 -8.54 7.17 15.33
C TYR A 61 -9.70 6.20 15.11
N LEU A 62 -9.94 5.71 13.88
CA LEU A 62 -10.93 4.64 13.64
C LEU A 62 -10.51 3.33 14.31
N GLN A 63 -9.23 2.97 14.25
CA GLN A 63 -8.71 1.80 14.96
C GLN A 63 -8.82 1.95 16.47
N ALA A 64 -8.49 3.14 17.03
CA ALA A 64 -8.64 3.42 18.45
C ALA A 64 -10.12 3.36 18.89
N LEU A 65 -11.04 3.83 18.05
CA LEU A 65 -12.48 3.68 18.29
C LEU A 65 -12.90 2.21 18.32
N ALA A 66 -12.42 1.41 17.36
CA ALA A 66 -12.67 -0.03 17.34
C ALA A 66 -12.09 -0.72 18.59
N PHE A 67 -10.90 -0.36 19.03
CA PHE A 67 -10.30 -0.84 20.27
C PHE A 67 -11.10 -0.43 21.51
N ARG A 68 -11.69 0.76 21.52
CA ARG A 68 -12.55 1.21 22.62
C ARG A 68 -13.81 0.37 22.74
N ILE A 69 -14.36 -0.10 21.61
CA ILE A 69 -15.61 -0.87 21.57
C ILE A 69 -15.36 -2.35 21.84
N PHE A 70 -14.32 -2.92 21.22
CA PHE A 70 -14.08 -4.37 21.19
C PHE A 70 -12.85 -4.82 21.99
N GLY A 71 -12.13 -3.89 22.62
CA GLY A 71 -10.84 -4.15 23.27
C GLY A 71 -9.67 -4.12 22.30
N ILE A 72 -8.46 -3.89 22.85
CA ILE A 72 -7.22 -3.96 22.06
C ILE A 72 -6.97 -5.41 21.67
N SER A 73 -6.99 -5.72 20.38
CA SER A 73 -6.86 -7.08 19.87
C SER A 73 -6.39 -7.11 18.42
N LEU A 74 -5.53 -8.08 18.10
CA LEU A 74 -5.13 -8.37 16.71
C LEU A 74 -6.32 -8.80 15.85
N THR A 75 -7.27 -9.54 16.43
CA THR A 75 -8.50 -9.94 15.75
C THR A 75 -9.31 -8.72 15.29
N VAL A 76 -9.40 -7.68 16.09
CA VAL A 76 -10.09 -6.43 15.71
C VAL A 76 -9.42 -5.79 14.50
N LEU A 77 -8.07 -5.74 14.48
CA LEU A 77 -7.32 -5.21 13.33
C LEU A 77 -7.52 -6.08 12.08
N TYR A 78 -7.45 -7.41 12.21
CA TYR A 78 -7.69 -8.33 11.09
C TYR A 78 -9.11 -8.19 10.52
N LEU A 79 -10.13 -7.99 11.36
CA LEU A 79 -11.50 -7.77 10.91
C LEU A 79 -11.65 -6.42 10.20
N ILE A 80 -10.98 -5.35 10.66
CA ILE A 80 -10.93 -4.07 9.94
C ILE A 80 -10.34 -4.29 8.55
N GLY A 81 -9.20 -4.97 8.45
CA GLY A 81 -8.57 -5.28 7.17
C GLY A 81 -9.45 -6.14 6.26
N LEU A 82 -10.15 -7.13 6.80
CA LEU A 82 -11.08 -7.97 6.05
C LEU A 82 -12.24 -7.14 5.47
N VAL A 83 -12.82 -6.25 6.28
CA VAL A 83 -13.90 -5.35 5.82
C VAL A 83 -13.39 -4.45 4.69
N LEU A 84 -12.20 -3.86 4.81
CA LEU A 84 -11.59 -3.04 3.77
C LEU A 84 -11.30 -3.85 2.50
N THR A 85 -10.84 -5.10 2.64
CA THR A 85 -10.58 -6.01 1.52
C THR A 85 -11.85 -6.34 0.76
N ILE A 86 -12.92 -6.73 1.47
CA ILE A 86 -14.23 -7.05 0.86
C ILE A 86 -14.79 -5.79 0.18
N ALA A 87 -14.76 -4.64 0.85
CA ALA A 87 -15.25 -3.39 0.30
C ALA A 87 -14.49 -3.00 -0.97
N SER A 88 -13.15 -3.10 -0.98
CA SER A 88 -12.33 -2.83 -2.17
C SER A 88 -12.64 -3.78 -3.31
N ALA A 89 -12.75 -5.09 -3.06
CA ALA A 89 -13.08 -6.08 -4.08
C ALA A 89 -14.46 -5.81 -4.71
N LEU A 90 -15.45 -5.48 -3.90
CA LEU A 90 -16.79 -5.13 -4.38
C LEU A 90 -16.80 -3.80 -5.15
N LEU A 91 -16.04 -2.80 -4.71
CA LEU A 91 -15.91 -1.53 -5.43
C LEU A 91 -15.23 -1.71 -6.79
N ILE A 92 -14.16 -2.52 -6.88
CA ILE A 92 -13.51 -2.86 -8.14
C ILE A 92 -14.52 -3.50 -9.10
N PHE A 93 -15.32 -4.47 -8.63
CA PHE A 93 -16.39 -5.09 -9.39
C PHE A 93 -17.42 -4.05 -9.89
N GLU A 94 -17.90 -3.17 -9.01
CA GLU A 94 -18.90 -2.15 -9.37
C GLU A 94 -18.34 -1.07 -10.33
N ILE A 95 -17.04 -0.78 -10.25
CA ILE A 95 -16.36 0.09 -11.21
C ILE A 95 -16.24 -0.63 -12.55
N ALA A 96 -15.77 -1.88 -12.58
CA ALA A 96 -15.63 -2.67 -13.80
C ALA A 96 -16.95 -2.79 -14.57
N ARG A 97 -18.07 -2.96 -13.87
CA ARG A 97 -19.42 -3.00 -14.46
C ARG A 97 -19.81 -1.77 -15.26
N GLN A 98 -19.13 -0.65 -15.05
CA GLN A 98 -19.44 0.58 -15.78
C GLN A 98 -18.83 0.62 -17.18
N PHE A 99 -18.04 -0.37 -17.56
CA PHE A 99 -17.31 -0.40 -18.84
C PHE A 99 -17.85 -1.43 -19.83
N ASP A 100 -19.09 -1.90 -19.66
CA ASP A 100 -19.82 -2.80 -20.58
C ASP A 100 -19.04 -4.11 -20.86
N LEU A 101 -18.43 -4.67 -19.79
CA LEU A 101 -17.70 -5.93 -19.81
C LEU A 101 -18.66 -7.11 -19.58
N VAL A 102 -18.34 -8.28 -20.15
CA VAL A 102 -19.06 -9.53 -19.84
C VAL A 102 -18.77 -9.97 -18.39
N MET A 103 -19.69 -10.71 -17.79
CA MET A 103 -19.66 -11.03 -16.37
C MET A 103 -18.34 -11.66 -15.89
N PRO A 104 -17.74 -12.67 -16.54
CA PRO A 104 -16.47 -13.22 -16.12
C PRO A 104 -15.35 -12.16 -16.06
N VAL A 105 -15.28 -11.32 -17.10
CA VAL A 105 -14.29 -10.23 -17.18
C VAL A 105 -14.54 -9.15 -16.13
N THR A 106 -15.79 -8.91 -15.78
CA THR A 106 -16.16 -7.94 -14.73
C THR A 106 -15.73 -8.40 -13.33
N ILE A 107 -15.75 -9.72 -13.07
CA ILE A 107 -15.33 -10.31 -11.79
C ILE A 107 -13.79 -10.41 -11.72
N ALA A 108 -13.12 -10.64 -12.83
CA ALA A 108 -11.71 -10.94 -12.91
C ALA A 108 -10.80 -9.95 -12.16
N PRO A 109 -10.95 -8.61 -12.27
CA PRO A 109 -10.14 -7.66 -11.51
C PRO A 109 -10.28 -7.82 -9.98
N SER A 110 -11.48 -8.20 -9.50
CA SER A 110 -11.70 -8.41 -8.07
C SER A 110 -11.02 -9.69 -7.57
N ILE A 111 -11.05 -10.76 -8.37
CA ILE A 111 -10.35 -12.01 -8.03
C ILE A 111 -8.83 -11.81 -8.06
N PHE A 112 -8.32 -11.08 -9.06
CA PHE A 112 -6.90 -10.69 -9.08
C PHE A 112 -6.51 -9.87 -7.84
N PHE A 113 -7.31 -8.85 -7.50
CA PHE A 113 -7.06 -8.08 -6.28
C PHE A 113 -7.03 -8.97 -5.04
N LEU A 114 -7.96 -9.92 -4.90
CA LEU A 114 -7.96 -10.83 -3.76
C LEU A 114 -6.71 -11.71 -3.69
N SER A 115 -6.09 -12.09 -4.82
CA SER A 115 -4.81 -12.81 -4.79
C SER A 115 -3.65 -11.97 -4.24
N GLU A 116 -3.70 -10.66 -4.43
CA GLU A 116 -2.70 -9.70 -3.95
C GLU A 116 -2.98 -9.18 -2.54
N ALA A 117 -4.21 -9.33 -2.04
CA ALA A 117 -4.65 -8.77 -0.76
C ALA A 117 -4.23 -9.61 0.46
N TYR A 118 -3.86 -10.89 0.28
CA TYR A 118 -3.59 -11.86 1.35
C TYR A 118 -2.16 -12.39 1.47
N PRO A 119 -1.11 -11.83 0.87
CA PRO A 119 0.26 -12.30 1.12
C PRO A 119 0.62 -12.21 2.60
N HIS A 120 1.53 -13.05 3.03
CA HIS A 120 1.96 -13.12 4.44
C HIS A 120 2.85 -11.96 4.91
N PHE A 121 3.30 -11.10 4.01
CA PHE A 121 4.19 -9.98 4.33
C PHE A 121 3.40 -8.68 4.61
N ILE A 122 4.09 -7.58 4.84
CA ILE A 122 3.49 -6.28 5.22
C ILE A 122 2.67 -5.61 4.11
N PHE A 123 2.87 -6.02 2.85
CA PHE A 123 2.13 -5.49 1.69
C PHE A 123 0.87 -6.32 1.42
N ASN A 124 -0.07 -6.28 2.34
CA ASN A 124 -1.35 -6.94 2.28
C ASN A 124 -2.47 -5.99 2.74
N TYR A 125 -3.73 -6.40 2.62
CA TYR A 125 -4.87 -5.57 3.03
C TYR A 125 -5.40 -5.92 4.42
N ILE A 126 -5.03 -7.09 4.99
CA ILE A 126 -5.59 -7.55 6.26
C ILE A 126 -4.84 -6.96 7.46
N PHE A 127 -3.52 -7.04 7.43
CA PHE A 127 -2.66 -6.41 8.43
C PHE A 127 -1.47 -5.76 7.73
N PRO A 128 -1.70 -4.60 7.08
CA PRO A 128 -0.74 -3.95 6.22
C PRO A 128 0.35 -3.22 7.01
N TYR A 129 1.42 -2.79 6.30
CA TYR A 129 2.38 -1.83 6.85
C TYR A 129 1.72 -0.52 7.29
N SER A 130 0.56 -0.19 6.72
CA SER A 130 -0.22 1.00 7.07
C SER A 130 -1.70 0.85 6.70
N TYR A 131 -2.58 0.87 7.69
CA TYR A 131 -4.02 0.97 7.46
C TYR A 131 -4.44 2.29 6.82
N ALA A 132 -3.63 3.34 6.93
CA ALA A 132 -3.87 4.57 6.17
C ALA A 132 -3.82 4.32 4.65
N ALA A 133 -2.97 3.41 4.17
CA ALA A 133 -2.89 3.07 2.75
C ALA A 133 -4.11 2.28 2.28
N THR A 134 -4.51 1.23 2.99
CA THR A 134 -5.67 0.39 2.62
C THR A 134 -6.99 1.14 2.74
N LEU A 135 -7.16 1.93 3.80
CA LEU A 135 -8.35 2.77 3.97
C LEU A 135 -8.43 3.85 2.88
N ALA A 136 -7.31 4.53 2.57
CA ALA A 136 -7.26 5.53 1.50
C ALA A 136 -7.54 4.92 0.12
N SER A 137 -7.01 3.74 -0.17
CA SER A 137 -7.28 3.00 -1.40
C SER A 137 -8.77 2.65 -1.52
N THR A 138 -9.37 2.10 -0.46
CA THR A 138 -10.80 1.74 -0.41
C THR A 138 -11.70 2.96 -0.60
N LEU A 139 -11.45 4.04 0.15
CA LEU A 139 -12.21 5.29 0.02
C LEU A 139 -11.98 5.97 -1.33
N GLY A 140 -10.76 5.89 -1.88
CA GLY A 140 -10.42 6.40 -3.20
C GLY A 140 -11.15 5.65 -4.32
N LEU A 141 -11.27 4.33 -4.23
CA LEU A 141 -12.10 3.52 -5.13
C LEU A 141 -13.59 3.89 -5.01
N ALA A 142 -14.09 4.14 -3.80
CA ALA A 142 -15.46 4.60 -3.59
C ALA A 142 -15.69 5.99 -4.19
N CYS A 143 -14.73 6.91 -4.04
CA CYS A 143 -14.73 8.23 -4.69
C CYS A 143 -14.77 8.10 -6.21
N LEU A 144 -13.89 7.26 -6.78
CA LEU A 144 -13.86 6.96 -8.21
C LEU A 144 -15.19 6.39 -8.68
N TYR A 145 -15.76 5.40 -7.99
CA TYR A 145 -17.07 4.85 -8.31
C TYR A 145 -18.14 5.93 -8.39
N CYS A 146 -18.22 6.81 -7.40
CA CYS A 146 -19.20 7.90 -7.36
C CYS A 146 -18.97 8.90 -8.51
N ALA A 147 -17.72 9.29 -8.80
CA ALA A 147 -17.40 10.18 -9.92
C ALA A 147 -17.81 9.58 -11.28
N LEU A 148 -17.52 8.30 -11.50
CA LEU A 148 -17.92 7.58 -12.71
C LEU A 148 -19.44 7.49 -12.83
N ARG A 149 -20.15 7.19 -11.74
CA ARG A 149 -21.63 7.18 -11.72
C ARG A 149 -22.22 8.55 -12.03
N TYR A 150 -21.62 9.62 -11.51
CA TYR A 150 -22.04 10.99 -11.84
C TYR A 150 -21.89 11.27 -13.34
N LEU A 151 -20.74 10.95 -13.93
CA LEU A 151 -20.48 11.17 -15.36
C LEU A 151 -21.36 10.29 -16.27
N ARG A 152 -21.65 9.05 -15.89
CA ARG A 152 -22.45 8.12 -16.71
C ARG A 152 -23.96 8.29 -16.55
N VAL A 153 -24.44 8.46 -15.33
CA VAL A 153 -25.89 8.44 -15.01
C VAL A 153 -26.44 9.85 -14.81
N GLY A 154 -25.58 10.83 -14.47
CA GLY A 154 -25.97 12.22 -14.27
C GLY A 154 -26.75 12.49 -12.98
N LYS A 155 -26.86 11.52 -12.05
CA LYS A 155 -27.56 11.76 -10.78
C LYS A 155 -26.74 12.69 -9.88
N PRO A 156 -27.30 13.83 -9.44
CA PRO A 156 -26.56 14.89 -8.76
C PRO A 156 -25.96 14.47 -7.42
N LEU A 157 -26.55 13.47 -6.74
CA LEU A 157 -26.09 12.98 -5.44
C LEU A 157 -24.68 12.38 -5.46
N TYR A 158 -24.26 11.80 -6.59
CA TYR A 158 -22.96 11.11 -6.64
C TYR A 158 -21.78 12.07 -6.57
N PHE A 159 -21.91 13.32 -7.02
CA PHE A 159 -20.79 14.27 -6.97
C PHE A 159 -20.48 14.75 -5.53
N PRO A 160 -21.44 15.22 -4.70
CA PRO A 160 -21.17 15.54 -3.30
C PRO A 160 -20.67 14.35 -2.49
N LEU A 161 -21.18 13.14 -2.80
CA LEU A 161 -20.66 11.91 -2.15
C LEU A 161 -19.20 11.63 -2.55
N ALA A 162 -18.83 11.82 -3.83
CA ALA A 162 -17.45 11.71 -4.26
C ALA A 162 -16.54 12.73 -3.55
N ALA A 163 -17.01 13.99 -3.43
CA ALA A 163 -16.28 15.05 -2.73
C ALA A 163 -16.11 14.75 -1.22
N PHE A 164 -17.15 14.24 -0.57
CA PHE A 164 -17.07 13.81 0.83
C PHE A 164 -16.06 12.67 1.03
N LEU A 165 -16.10 11.66 0.16
CA LEU A 165 -15.14 10.55 0.19
C LEU A 165 -13.71 11.04 -0.08
N ALA A 166 -13.51 11.98 -1.00
CA ALA A 166 -12.20 12.63 -1.21
C ALA A 166 -11.71 13.36 0.04
N GLY A 167 -12.61 14.03 0.78
CA GLY A 167 -12.30 14.63 2.08
C GLY A 167 -11.82 13.58 3.10
N LEU A 168 -12.51 12.44 3.18
CA LEU A 168 -12.06 11.35 4.05
C LEU A 168 -10.71 10.78 3.62
N VAL A 169 -10.44 10.67 2.31
CA VAL A 169 -9.13 10.22 1.78
C VAL A 169 -8.03 11.19 2.19
N LEU A 170 -8.26 12.51 2.13
CA LEU A 170 -7.31 13.53 2.60
C LEU A 170 -6.99 13.40 4.09
N LEU A 171 -7.92 12.87 4.89
CA LEU A 171 -7.69 12.54 6.31
C LEU A 171 -6.95 11.22 6.53
N THR A 172 -6.60 10.49 5.46
CA THR A 172 -5.87 9.21 5.56
C THR A 172 -4.48 9.29 4.98
N LYS A 173 -4.35 9.42 3.65
CA LYS A 173 -3.06 9.38 2.96
C LYS A 173 -3.04 10.36 1.79
N GLN A 174 -2.02 11.22 1.79
CA GLN A 174 -1.96 12.43 0.97
C GLN A 174 -1.95 12.13 -0.53
N GLU A 175 -1.22 11.08 -0.96
CA GLU A 175 -1.07 10.72 -2.38
C GLU A 175 -2.42 10.31 -3.01
N PHE A 176 -3.22 9.55 -2.26
CA PHE A 176 -4.59 9.21 -2.67
C PHE A 176 -5.50 10.43 -2.64
N GLY A 177 -5.32 11.31 -1.65
CA GLY A 177 -6.05 12.57 -1.57
C GLY A 177 -5.84 13.44 -2.79
N LEU A 178 -4.59 13.60 -3.24
CA LEU A 178 -4.25 14.33 -4.47
C LEU A 178 -4.94 13.71 -5.69
N ALA A 179 -4.89 12.39 -5.83
CA ALA A 179 -5.56 11.69 -6.95
C ALA A 179 -7.09 11.91 -6.93
N CYS A 180 -7.71 11.90 -5.75
CA CYS A 180 -9.14 12.22 -5.62
C CYS A 180 -9.45 13.69 -5.98
N LEU A 181 -8.61 14.65 -5.59
CA LEU A 181 -8.79 16.05 -5.98
C LEU A 181 -8.68 16.24 -7.51
N VAL A 182 -7.70 15.60 -8.14
CA VAL A 182 -7.57 15.60 -9.61
C VAL A 182 -8.79 14.96 -10.26
N LEU A 183 -9.29 13.84 -9.72
CA LEU A 183 -10.52 13.20 -10.19
C LEU A 183 -11.74 14.12 -10.10
N LEU A 184 -11.92 14.82 -8.97
CA LEU A 184 -13.02 15.78 -8.81
C LEU A 184 -12.92 16.95 -9.79
N GLY A 185 -11.71 17.53 -9.93
CA GLY A 185 -11.45 18.59 -10.91
C GLY A 185 -11.74 18.14 -12.33
N ALA A 186 -11.27 16.96 -12.72
CA ALA A 186 -11.56 16.35 -14.00
C ALA A 186 -13.08 16.14 -14.21
N THR A 187 -13.76 15.62 -13.20
CA THR A 187 -15.21 15.38 -13.24
C THR A 187 -15.99 16.67 -13.47
N VAL A 188 -15.63 17.75 -12.75
CA VAL A 188 -16.22 19.09 -12.92
C VAL A 188 -15.97 19.62 -14.32
N THR A 189 -14.71 19.55 -14.79
CA THR A 189 -14.30 20.03 -16.11
C THR A 189 -15.05 19.29 -17.23
N ILE A 190 -15.07 17.97 -17.18
CA ILE A 190 -15.76 17.13 -18.17
C ILE A 190 -17.26 17.46 -18.18
N ASN A 191 -17.88 17.57 -17.00
CA ASN A 191 -19.30 17.90 -16.91
C ASN A 191 -19.60 19.31 -17.44
N PHE A 192 -18.74 20.30 -17.15
CA PHE A 192 -18.87 21.66 -17.70
C PHE A 192 -18.72 21.67 -19.22
N LEU A 193 -17.74 21.00 -19.78
CA LEU A 193 -17.56 20.91 -21.24
C LEU A 193 -18.76 20.25 -21.92
N ARG A 194 -19.38 19.28 -21.25
CA ARG A 194 -20.58 18.60 -21.75
C ARG A 194 -21.80 19.48 -21.73
N GLN A 195 -22.07 20.16 -20.62
CA GLN A 195 -23.34 20.88 -20.40
C GLN A 195 -23.26 22.36 -20.77
N ARG A 196 -22.05 22.94 -20.79
CA ARG A 196 -21.82 24.39 -21.01
C ARG A 196 -22.62 25.28 -20.08
N SER A 197 -22.97 24.80 -18.89
CA SER A 197 -23.83 25.48 -17.91
C SER A 197 -23.00 26.03 -16.74
N LEU A 198 -22.99 27.35 -16.57
CA LEU A 198 -22.37 28.01 -15.41
C LEU A 198 -23.12 27.71 -14.10
N VAL A 199 -24.41 27.44 -14.17
CA VAL A 199 -25.24 27.06 -13.01
C VAL A 199 -24.76 25.71 -12.46
N GLU A 200 -24.60 24.73 -13.35
CA GLU A 200 -24.04 23.41 -12.99
C GLU A 200 -22.62 23.50 -12.46
N LEU A 201 -21.79 24.33 -13.08
CA LEU A 201 -20.43 24.57 -12.63
C LEU A 201 -20.40 25.11 -11.18
N LYS A 202 -21.17 26.18 -10.91
CA LYS A 202 -21.30 26.75 -9.56
C LYS A 202 -21.83 25.73 -8.56
N ARG A 203 -22.84 24.94 -8.95
CA ARG A 203 -23.39 23.88 -8.09
C ARG A 203 -22.34 22.83 -7.76
N ASN A 204 -21.56 22.39 -8.72
CA ASN A 204 -20.51 21.40 -8.48
C ASN A 204 -19.40 21.95 -7.59
N PHE A 205 -19.00 23.23 -7.75
CA PHE A 205 -18.04 23.87 -6.83
C PHE A 205 -18.59 23.94 -5.39
N LEU A 206 -19.85 24.32 -5.22
CA LEU A 206 -20.50 24.40 -3.91
C LEU A 206 -20.55 23.01 -3.23
N TRP A 207 -20.98 22.00 -3.97
CA TRP A 207 -21.01 20.61 -3.46
C TRP A 207 -19.63 20.04 -3.23
N GLY A 208 -18.66 20.38 -4.07
CA GLY A 208 -17.26 20.01 -3.86
C GLY A 208 -16.71 20.57 -2.55
N PHE A 209 -16.93 21.85 -2.32
CA PHE A 209 -16.53 22.51 -1.09
C PHE A 209 -17.25 21.95 0.14
N ALA A 210 -18.58 21.77 0.07
CA ALA A 210 -19.36 21.16 1.14
C ALA A 210 -18.90 19.72 1.45
N GLY A 211 -18.58 18.92 0.43
CA GLY A 211 -18.06 17.56 0.63
C GLY A 211 -16.68 17.52 1.27
N LEU A 212 -15.80 18.48 0.97
CA LEU A 212 -14.46 18.57 1.54
C LEU A 212 -14.45 19.23 2.95
N SER A 213 -15.50 19.94 3.33
CA SER A 213 -15.56 20.71 4.57
C SER A 213 -15.28 19.90 5.85
N PRO A 214 -15.69 18.61 6.01
CA PRO A 214 -15.33 17.83 7.18
C PRO A 214 -13.82 17.62 7.33
N ALA A 215 -13.11 17.42 6.23
CA ALA A 215 -11.65 17.30 6.27
C ALA A 215 -11.00 18.62 6.68
N VAL A 216 -11.46 19.74 6.11
CA VAL A 216 -10.99 21.09 6.49
C VAL A 216 -11.27 21.35 7.96
N ALA A 217 -12.44 20.99 8.48
CA ALA A 217 -12.81 21.15 9.88
C ALA A 217 -11.89 20.35 10.82
N VAL A 218 -11.62 19.06 10.50
CA VAL A 218 -10.73 18.21 11.30
C VAL A 218 -9.31 18.78 11.33
N TYR A 219 -8.74 19.17 10.18
CA TYR A 219 -7.43 19.80 10.15
C TYR A 219 -7.42 21.18 10.83
N GLY A 220 -8.48 21.96 10.69
CA GLY A 220 -8.65 23.23 11.40
C GLY A 220 -8.62 23.06 12.92
N CYS A 221 -9.33 22.06 13.45
CA CYS A 221 -9.30 21.71 14.88
C CYS A 221 -7.91 21.24 15.34
N LEU A 222 -7.23 20.43 14.52
CA LEU A 222 -5.88 19.98 14.83
C LEU A 222 -4.88 21.14 14.81
N VAL A 223 -4.95 22.02 13.81
CA VAL A 223 -4.10 23.22 13.71
C VAL A 223 -4.34 24.16 14.89
N TRP A 224 -5.59 24.32 15.33
CA TRP A 224 -5.89 25.11 16.53
C TRP A 224 -5.17 24.58 17.78
N LYS A 225 -5.14 23.24 17.94
CA LYS A 225 -4.53 22.62 19.13
C LYS A 225 -3.01 22.50 19.06
N LEU A 226 -2.46 22.25 17.87
CA LEU A 226 -1.09 21.79 17.68
C LEU A 226 -0.23 22.70 16.81
N THR A 227 -0.80 23.74 16.18
CA THR A 227 -0.20 24.57 15.13
C THR A 227 -0.04 23.87 13.78
N ALA A 228 -0.04 24.64 12.70
CA ALA A 228 0.18 24.13 11.35
C ALA A 228 1.58 23.54 11.17
N LYS A 229 2.60 24.12 11.86
CA LYS A 229 3.98 23.62 11.81
C LYS A 229 4.06 22.17 12.25
N VAL A 230 3.52 21.84 13.43
CA VAL A 230 3.58 20.48 13.98
C VAL A 230 2.93 19.46 13.05
N ILE A 231 1.80 19.78 12.43
CA ILE A 231 1.07 18.83 11.59
C ILE A 231 1.71 18.71 10.21
N PHE A 232 1.81 19.85 9.50
CA PHE A 232 2.17 19.82 8.08
C PHE A 232 3.68 19.81 7.85
N ILE A 233 4.45 20.50 8.69
CA ILE A 233 5.90 20.56 8.52
C ILE A 233 6.55 19.38 9.24
N ASP A 234 6.41 19.29 10.57
CA ASP A 234 7.17 18.32 11.35
C ASP A 234 6.76 16.85 11.12
N ASN A 235 5.51 16.59 10.77
CA ASN A 235 5.04 15.21 10.55
C ASN A 235 4.81 14.84 9.08
N TRP A 236 4.44 15.77 8.20
CA TRP A 236 4.09 15.45 6.82
C TRP A 236 5.17 15.81 5.80
N ILE A 237 5.78 16.97 5.92
CA ILE A 237 6.67 17.53 4.89
C ILE A 237 8.13 17.37 5.29
N ALA A 238 8.49 17.83 6.48
CA ALA A 238 9.89 17.93 6.85
C ALA A 238 10.52 16.54 6.97
N THR A 239 9.95 15.68 7.77
CA THR A 239 10.55 14.38 8.05
C THR A 239 10.41 13.38 6.90
N PRO A 240 9.19 13.01 6.43
CA PRO A 240 9.10 11.98 5.39
C PRO A 240 9.40 12.51 3.99
N GLY A 241 9.07 13.76 3.70
CA GLY A 241 9.15 14.30 2.34
C GLY A 241 10.47 14.95 1.99
N THR A 242 11.09 15.68 2.92
CA THR A 242 12.33 16.43 2.64
C THR A 242 13.55 15.77 3.24
N TYR A 243 13.56 15.48 4.53
CA TYR A 243 14.74 14.91 5.16
C TYR A 243 15.02 13.49 4.66
N MET A 244 14.02 12.61 4.66
CA MET A 244 14.15 11.25 4.15
C MET A 244 14.56 11.24 2.68
N MET A 245 13.92 12.08 1.83
CA MET A 245 14.27 12.18 0.40
C MET A 245 15.61 12.86 0.16
N ARG A 246 15.99 13.90 0.92
CA ARG A 246 17.30 14.56 0.78
C ARG A 246 18.44 13.69 1.23
N THR A 247 18.30 13.04 2.38
CA THR A 247 19.40 12.32 3.04
C THR A 247 19.51 10.89 2.51
N PHE A 248 18.39 10.20 2.33
CA PHE A 248 18.36 8.80 1.95
C PHE A 248 17.86 8.58 0.53
N GLY A 249 17.09 9.51 -0.05
CA GLY A 249 16.49 9.36 -1.37
C GLY A 249 17.52 9.20 -2.48
N SER A 250 18.63 9.93 -2.44
CA SER A 250 19.72 9.78 -3.40
C SER A 250 20.46 8.43 -3.23
N ARG A 251 20.60 7.95 -2.00
CA ARG A 251 21.19 6.64 -1.70
C ARG A 251 20.22 5.51 -2.03
N THR A 252 18.95 5.63 -1.65
CA THR A 252 17.91 4.66 -2.00
C THR A 252 17.63 4.62 -3.49
N MET A 253 17.56 5.77 -4.16
CA MET A 253 17.51 5.81 -5.63
C MET A 253 18.77 5.21 -6.25
N ALA A 254 19.94 5.43 -5.68
CA ALA A 254 21.20 4.87 -6.19
C ALA A 254 21.36 3.37 -5.92
N LEU A 255 20.91 2.86 -4.77
CA LEU A 255 21.01 1.45 -4.37
C LEU A 255 19.88 0.59 -4.94
N ASN A 256 18.71 1.16 -5.19
CA ASN A 256 17.48 0.42 -5.47
C ASN A 256 17.01 0.48 -6.92
N GLY A 257 17.89 0.58 -7.89
CA GLY A 257 17.52 0.29 -9.27
C GLY A 257 17.56 1.46 -10.24
N TYR A 258 17.94 2.66 -9.82
CA TYR A 258 18.47 3.65 -10.75
C TYR A 258 19.98 3.45 -11.02
N ARG A 259 20.62 2.51 -10.30
CA ARG A 259 21.85 1.82 -10.67
C ARG A 259 21.59 0.40 -11.19
N LEU A 260 20.55 0.20 -11.94
CA LEU A 260 20.63 -0.84 -12.94
C LEU A 260 21.88 -0.51 -13.76
N SER A 261 22.75 -1.49 -13.92
CA SER A 261 23.85 -1.36 -14.87
C SER A 261 23.27 -0.93 -16.22
N PRO A 262 24.00 -0.22 -17.08
CA PRO A 262 23.48 0.13 -18.41
C PRO A 262 22.84 -1.05 -19.14
N HIS A 263 23.37 -2.26 -18.93
CA HIS A 263 22.82 -3.50 -19.47
C HIS A 263 21.43 -3.84 -18.89
N GLU A 264 21.23 -3.69 -17.60
CA GLU A 264 19.91 -3.95 -16.94
C GLU A 264 18.89 -2.89 -17.32
N TRP A 265 19.28 -1.63 -17.50
CA TRP A 265 18.43 -0.58 -18.07
C TRP A 265 17.99 -0.91 -19.51
N ILE A 266 18.92 -1.41 -20.36
CA ILE A 266 18.60 -1.83 -21.71
C ILE A 266 17.64 -3.01 -21.68
N VAL A 267 17.84 -4.00 -20.81
CA VAL A 267 16.94 -5.15 -20.64
C VAL A 267 15.57 -4.70 -20.15
N ALA A 268 15.49 -3.85 -19.14
CA ALA A 268 14.22 -3.33 -18.61
C ALA A 268 13.47 -2.49 -19.67
N ALA A 269 14.16 -1.57 -20.34
CA ALA A 269 13.59 -0.74 -21.40
C ALA A 269 13.14 -1.58 -22.60
N SER A 270 13.99 -2.51 -23.07
CA SER A 270 13.63 -3.40 -24.18
C SER A 270 12.47 -4.33 -23.82
N THR A 271 12.38 -4.82 -22.57
CA THR A 271 11.25 -5.64 -22.12
C THR A 271 9.95 -4.81 -22.08
N VAL A 272 10.01 -3.55 -21.61
CA VAL A 272 8.84 -2.64 -21.66
C VAL A 272 8.45 -2.34 -23.11
N VAL A 273 9.41 -2.05 -23.99
CA VAL A 273 9.17 -1.80 -25.42
C VAL A 273 8.62 -3.06 -26.10
N VAL A 274 9.17 -4.23 -25.82
CA VAL A 274 8.70 -5.52 -26.36
C VAL A 274 7.31 -5.84 -25.82
N ALA A 275 7.03 -5.63 -24.53
CA ALA A 275 5.70 -5.85 -23.95
C ALA A 275 4.65 -4.91 -24.53
N LEU A 276 4.96 -3.60 -24.61
CA LEU A 276 4.07 -2.60 -25.21
C LEU A 276 3.98 -2.76 -26.73
N GLY A 277 5.08 -3.11 -27.39
CA GLY A 277 5.12 -3.36 -28.83
C GLY A 277 4.41 -4.65 -29.21
N SER A 278 4.58 -5.73 -28.45
CA SER A 278 3.84 -6.98 -28.63
C SER A 278 2.35 -6.75 -28.40
N TRP A 279 2.02 -6.00 -27.35
CA TRP A 279 0.66 -5.62 -27.06
C TRP A 279 0.06 -4.70 -28.14
N TYR A 280 0.81 -3.73 -28.68
CA TYR A 280 0.42 -2.90 -29.81
C TYR A 280 0.29 -3.71 -31.09
N LEU A 281 1.21 -4.64 -31.36
CA LEU A 281 1.15 -5.53 -32.53
C LEU A 281 0.00 -6.54 -32.43
N ILE A 282 -0.28 -7.07 -31.25
CA ILE A 282 -1.48 -7.85 -30.96
C ILE A 282 -2.72 -6.96 -31.17
N ALA A 283 -2.70 -5.72 -30.71
CA ALA A 283 -3.80 -4.78 -30.88
C ALA A 283 -4.03 -4.32 -32.33
N ALA A 284 -2.96 -4.12 -33.09
CA ALA A 284 -3.00 -3.56 -34.45
C ALA A 284 -2.76 -4.60 -35.56
N GLY A 285 -1.88 -5.57 -35.33
CA GLY A 285 -1.44 -6.54 -36.34
C GLY A 285 -2.34 -7.75 -36.47
N ASP A 286 -2.90 -8.25 -35.35
CA ASP A 286 -3.72 -9.44 -35.36
C ASP A 286 -5.15 -9.21 -35.84
N ALA A 287 -5.66 -7.99 -35.85
CA ALA A 287 -6.90 -7.72 -36.58
C ALA A 287 -6.80 -8.13 -38.06
N ALA A 288 -5.63 -7.99 -38.68
CA ALA A 288 -5.36 -8.43 -40.06
C ALA A 288 -4.96 -9.91 -40.15
N ALA A 289 -4.15 -10.43 -39.20
CA ALA A 289 -3.71 -11.82 -39.17
C ALA A 289 -4.84 -12.77 -38.73
N ILE A 290 -5.61 -12.40 -37.69
CA ILE A 290 -6.76 -13.17 -37.22
C ILE A 290 -7.90 -13.15 -38.25
N SER A 291 -8.08 -12.05 -38.99
CA SER A 291 -9.01 -12.00 -40.12
C SER A 291 -8.60 -12.98 -41.24
N ARG A 292 -7.30 -13.23 -41.41
CA ARG A 292 -6.76 -14.24 -42.35
C ARG A 292 -6.93 -15.67 -41.84
N LEU A 293 -6.91 -15.91 -40.52
CA LEU A 293 -7.09 -17.24 -39.91
C LEU A 293 -8.54 -17.73 -39.93
N ARG A 294 -9.50 -16.93 -40.47
CA ARG A 294 -10.93 -17.30 -40.59
C ARG A 294 -11.45 -18.03 -39.34
N LEU A 295 -11.32 -17.40 -38.16
CA LEU A 295 -11.91 -17.90 -36.91
C LEU A 295 -13.44 -17.92 -37.02
N ARG A 296 -13.99 -18.90 -37.70
CA ARG A 296 -15.44 -19.03 -37.94
C ARG A 296 -16.09 -20.14 -37.13
N SER A 297 -15.31 -20.91 -36.36
CA SER A 297 -15.82 -22.11 -35.71
C SER A 297 -15.54 -22.11 -34.20
N ARG A 298 -16.39 -22.81 -33.44
CA ARG A 298 -16.17 -23.07 -32.00
C ARG A 298 -14.84 -23.76 -31.75
N SER A 299 -14.42 -24.67 -32.65
CA SER A 299 -13.14 -25.37 -32.54
C SER A 299 -11.93 -24.43 -32.60
N SER A 300 -11.97 -23.38 -33.42
CA SER A 300 -10.90 -22.36 -33.47
C SER A 300 -10.82 -21.55 -32.16
N VAL A 301 -11.95 -21.22 -31.55
CA VAL A 301 -12.00 -20.53 -30.25
C VAL A 301 -11.42 -21.41 -29.15
N ILE A 302 -11.80 -22.69 -29.11
CA ILE A 302 -11.26 -23.66 -28.14
C ILE A 302 -9.74 -23.82 -28.31
N ALA A 303 -9.26 -23.91 -29.56
CA ALA A 303 -7.83 -24.02 -29.84
C ALA A 303 -7.04 -22.81 -29.32
N ILE A 304 -7.55 -21.59 -29.50
CA ILE A 304 -6.90 -20.36 -28.96
C ILE A 304 -6.86 -20.39 -27.45
N ILE A 305 -7.97 -20.74 -26.79
CA ILE A 305 -8.02 -20.85 -25.32
C ILE A 305 -7.03 -21.89 -24.82
N LEU A 306 -6.91 -23.05 -25.49
CA LEU A 306 -5.93 -24.09 -25.13
C LEU A 306 -4.49 -23.60 -25.28
N VAL A 307 -4.19 -22.86 -26.37
CA VAL A 307 -2.86 -22.24 -26.57
C VAL A 307 -2.57 -21.22 -25.49
N ASP A 308 -3.54 -20.38 -25.13
CA ASP A 308 -3.43 -19.40 -24.05
C ASP A 308 -3.12 -20.07 -22.71
N ILE A 309 -3.85 -21.13 -22.34
CA ILE A 309 -3.59 -21.94 -21.14
C ILE A 309 -2.16 -22.50 -21.16
N ILE A 310 -1.72 -23.06 -22.29
CA ILE A 310 -0.38 -23.64 -22.41
C ILE A 310 0.69 -22.55 -22.23
N LEU A 311 0.54 -21.40 -22.89
CA LEU A 311 1.49 -20.28 -22.78
C LEU A 311 1.56 -19.74 -21.35
N ALA A 312 0.42 -19.62 -20.68
CA ALA A 312 0.35 -19.16 -19.30
C ALA A 312 0.99 -20.17 -18.32
N LEU A 313 0.75 -21.49 -18.52
CA LEU A 313 1.42 -22.54 -17.74
C LEU A 313 2.94 -22.54 -17.96
N ILE A 314 3.40 -22.32 -19.20
CA ILE A 314 4.82 -22.14 -19.52
C ILE A 314 5.39 -20.93 -18.80
N ALA A 315 4.70 -19.79 -18.82
CA ALA A 315 5.12 -18.57 -18.14
C ALA A 315 5.25 -18.77 -16.62
N VAL A 316 4.27 -19.42 -16.00
CA VAL A 316 4.32 -19.81 -14.56
C VAL A 316 5.51 -20.74 -14.29
N ARG A 317 5.75 -21.73 -15.17
CA ARG A 317 6.87 -22.68 -15.02
C ARG A 317 8.23 -22.02 -15.15
N ILE A 318 8.40 -21.13 -16.15
CA ILE A 318 9.63 -20.37 -16.34
C ILE A 318 9.84 -19.47 -15.10
N GLY A 319 8.81 -18.76 -14.68
CA GLY A 319 8.86 -17.89 -13.51
C GLY A 319 9.27 -18.63 -12.24
N SER A 320 8.75 -19.85 -12.02
CA SER A 320 9.10 -20.67 -10.85
C SER A 320 10.58 -21.11 -10.83
N LYS A 321 11.24 -21.17 -11.98
CA LYS A 321 12.65 -21.58 -12.14
C LYS A 321 13.64 -20.40 -12.21
N SER A 322 13.16 -19.19 -12.44
CA SER A 322 13.98 -17.98 -12.60
C SER A 322 13.48 -16.86 -11.68
N PRO A 323 13.75 -16.93 -10.36
CA PRO A 323 13.28 -15.93 -9.41
C PRO A 323 13.74 -14.50 -9.75
N GLY A 324 14.95 -14.34 -10.30
CA GLY A 324 15.47 -13.04 -10.75
C GLY A 324 14.65 -12.42 -11.89
N PHE A 325 14.23 -13.23 -12.87
CA PHE A 325 13.37 -12.76 -13.96
C PHE A 325 11.99 -12.34 -13.45
N LEU A 326 11.37 -13.15 -12.58
CA LEU A 326 10.09 -12.77 -11.96
C LEU A 326 10.20 -11.49 -11.16
N ASN A 327 11.31 -11.30 -10.47
CA ASN A 327 11.54 -10.10 -9.69
C ASN A 327 11.64 -8.85 -10.60
N ILE A 328 12.40 -8.91 -11.69
CA ILE A 328 12.44 -7.82 -12.68
C ILE A 328 11.05 -7.55 -13.27
N LEU A 329 10.33 -8.61 -13.63
CA LEU A 329 9.00 -8.50 -14.21
C LEU A 329 8.02 -7.82 -13.25
N SER A 330 7.94 -8.28 -12.00
CA SER A 330 7.00 -7.79 -10.99
C SER A 330 7.37 -6.41 -10.47
N GLN A 331 8.66 -6.08 -10.33
CA GLN A 331 9.10 -4.85 -9.71
C GLN A 331 9.31 -3.69 -10.69
N ILE A 332 9.66 -3.97 -11.93
CA ILE A 332 10.00 -2.94 -12.92
C ILE A 332 9.02 -2.93 -14.09
N VAL A 333 8.88 -4.07 -14.77
CA VAL A 333 8.14 -4.13 -16.05
C VAL A 333 6.65 -3.92 -15.84
N PHE A 334 6.05 -4.64 -14.90
CA PHE A 334 4.61 -4.53 -14.62
C PHE A 334 4.21 -3.12 -14.14
N PRO A 335 4.80 -2.56 -13.07
CA PRO A 335 4.41 -1.22 -12.61
C PRO A 335 4.64 -0.15 -13.67
N SER A 336 5.78 -0.16 -14.34
CA SER A 336 6.12 0.84 -15.36
C SER A 336 5.27 0.69 -16.62
N GLY A 337 5.06 -0.54 -17.08
CA GLY A 337 4.21 -0.83 -18.23
C GLY A 337 2.75 -0.45 -17.99
N LEU A 338 2.20 -0.77 -16.82
CA LEU A 338 0.85 -0.37 -16.45
C LEU A 338 0.70 1.14 -16.34
N PHE A 339 1.71 1.83 -15.80
CA PHE A 339 1.73 3.30 -15.72
C PHE A 339 1.68 3.95 -17.10
N LEU A 340 2.56 3.52 -18.02
CA LEU A 340 2.58 4.01 -19.41
C LEU A 340 1.26 3.72 -20.13
N LEU A 341 0.68 2.53 -19.91
CA LEU A 341 -0.63 2.17 -20.42
C LEU A 341 -1.72 3.11 -19.90
N GLY A 342 -1.69 3.44 -18.61
CA GLY A 342 -2.58 4.40 -17.98
C GLY A 342 -2.48 5.80 -18.60
N CYS A 343 -1.26 6.29 -18.82
CA CYS A 343 -1.01 7.55 -19.50
C CYS A 343 -1.59 7.55 -20.92
N PHE A 344 -1.29 6.52 -21.71
CA PHE A 344 -1.79 6.38 -23.07
C PHE A 344 -3.31 6.28 -23.12
N PHE A 345 -3.91 5.47 -22.25
CA PHE A 345 -5.35 5.33 -22.14
C PHE A 345 -6.04 6.67 -21.79
N THR A 346 -5.43 7.43 -20.88
CA THR A 346 -5.92 8.75 -20.47
C THR A 346 -5.89 9.72 -21.65
N LEU A 347 -4.76 9.82 -22.34
CA LEU A 347 -4.62 10.69 -23.51
C LEU A 347 -5.60 10.33 -24.64
N GLN A 348 -5.74 9.04 -24.94
CA GLN A 348 -6.70 8.55 -25.93
C GLN A 348 -8.14 8.87 -25.56
N SER A 349 -8.48 8.73 -24.27
CA SER A 349 -9.85 9.02 -23.80
C SER A 349 -10.16 10.50 -23.84
N LEU A 350 -9.20 11.38 -23.49
CA LEU A 350 -9.32 12.83 -23.62
C LEU A 350 -9.47 13.26 -25.09
N TRP A 351 -8.66 12.68 -25.99
CA TRP A 351 -8.77 12.95 -27.43
C TRP A 351 -10.16 12.56 -27.97
N ARG A 352 -10.69 11.41 -27.56
CA ARG A 352 -12.05 10.98 -27.92
C ARG A 352 -13.14 11.92 -27.41
N LEU A 353 -12.96 12.54 -26.24
CA LEU A 353 -13.88 13.55 -25.72
C LEU A 353 -13.90 14.80 -26.60
N GLY A 354 -12.76 15.20 -27.15
CA GLY A 354 -12.67 16.35 -28.06
C GLY A 354 -13.25 16.12 -29.45
N THR A 355 -13.29 14.87 -29.92
CA THR A 355 -13.63 14.53 -31.32
C THR A 355 -15.01 13.91 -31.51
N ARG A 356 -15.69 13.48 -30.46
CA ARG A 356 -16.98 12.75 -30.54
C ARG A 356 -18.08 13.42 -29.73
N SER A 357 -19.31 13.31 -30.24
CA SER A 357 -20.52 13.80 -29.55
C SER A 357 -21.01 12.93 -28.38
N ALA A 358 -20.47 11.70 -28.23
CA ALA A 358 -20.90 10.76 -27.21
C ALA A 358 -19.99 10.86 -25.95
N TRP A 359 -20.50 11.50 -24.91
CA TRP A 359 -19.74 11.82 -23.69
C TRP A 359 -19.71 10.71 -22.64
N GLY A 360 -20.67 9.80 -22.59
CA GLY A 360 -20.89 8.86 -21.49
C GLY A 360 -19.66 7.99 -21.13
N LEU A 361 -19.32 7.03 -22.01
CA LEU A 361 -18.22 6.10 -21.76
C LEU A 361 -16.83 6.77 -21.86
N PRO A 362 -16.53 7.61 -22.88
CA PRO A 362 -15.23 8.31 -22.94
C PRO A 362 -14.97 9.23 -21.74
N ALA A 363 -16.01 9.85 -21.18
CA ALA A 363 -15.87 10.66 -19.96
C ALA A 363 -15.47 9.82 -18.74
N ALA A 364 -16.11 8.65 -18.56
CA ALA A 364 -15.76 7.72 -17.51
C ALA A 364 -14.33 7.15 -17.69
N GLU A 365 -13.93 6.86 -18.92
CA GLU A 365 -12.57 6.40 -19.25
C GLU A 365 -11.51 7.45 -18.94
N ALA A 366 -11.76 8.72 -19.30
CA ALA A 366 -10.85 9.81 -19.00
C ALA A 366 -10.71 10.02 -17.47
N ALA A 367 -11.82 9.98 -16.73
CA ALA A 367 -11.80 10.11 -15.28
C ALA A 367 -11.07 8.94 -14.60
N LEU A 368 -11.32 7.69 -15.04
CA LEU A 368 -10.59 6.50 -14.57
C LEU A 368 -9.09 6.63 -14.87
N GLY A 369 -8.76 7.02 -16.10
CA GLY A 369 -7.37 7.16 -16.53
C GLY A 369 -6.61 8.22 -15.72
N MET A 370 -7.18 9.40 -15.51
CA MET A 370 -6.56 10.46 -14.71
C MET A 370 -6.34 10.02 -13.26
N TYR A 371 -7.37 9.45 -12.63
CA TYR A 371 -7.23 8.94 -11.26
C TYR A 371 -6.14 7.87 -11.17
N ALA A 372 -6.20 6.86 -12.06
CA ALA A 372 -5.27 5.74 -12.07
C ALA A 372 -3.81 6.19 -12.28
N THR A 373 -3.59 7.11 -13.21
CA THR A 373 -2.26 7.63 -13.52
C THR A 373 -1.71 8.41 -12.33
N VAL A 374 -2.50 9.33 -11.75
CA VAL A 374 -2.02 10.17 -10.63
C VAL A 374 -1.72 9.35 -9.39
N VAL A 375 -2.61 8.42 -9.00
CA VAL A 375 -2.38 7.59 -7.81
C VAL A 375 -1.17 6.68 -7.98
N SER A 376 -0.90 6.23 -9.19
CA SER A 376 0.22 5.32 -9.48
C SER A 376 1.58 6.01 -9.60
N VAL A 377 1.63 7.35 -9.68
CA VAL A 377 2.90 8.11 -9.62
C VAL A 377 3.69 7.72 -8.37
N ARG A 378 3.01 7.48 -7.24
CA ARG A 378 3.65 7.06 -5.99
C ARG A 378 4.44 5.76 -6.15
N VAL A 379 3.91 4.78 -6.92
CA VAL A 379 4.61 3.53 -7.21
C VAL A 379 5.86 3.78 -8.06
N MET A 380 5.78 4.71 -9.02
CA MET A 380 6.93 5.08 -9.86
C MET A 380 8.04 5.79 -9.08
N MET A 381 7.67 6.46 -7.97
CA MET A 381 8.64 7.08 -7.05
C MET A 381 9.21 6.10 -6.05
N GLU A 382 8.64 4.89 -5.93
CA GLU A 382 9.11 3.88 -4.98
C GLU A 382 10.37 3.20 -5.50
N VAL A 383 11.19 2.79 -4.56
CA VAL A 383 12.47 2.15 -4.83
C VAL A 383 12.31 0.67 -5.14
N TRP A 384 13.15 0.16 -6.03
CA TRP A 384 13.34 -1.26 -6.19
C TRP A 384 14.00 -1.83 -4.91
N PRO A 385 13.64 -2.98 -4.35
CA PRO A 385 12.74 -4.01 -4.90
C PRO A 385 11.25 -3.87 -4.49
N TRP A 386 10.84 -2.80 -3.81
CA TRP A 386 9.52 -2.68 -3.20
C TRP A 386 8.44 -2.13 -4.12
N ARG A 387 8.82 -1.67 -5.32
CA ARG A 387 7.90 -1.04 -6.28
C ARG A 387 6.68 -1.90 -6.61
N GLY A 388 6.87 -3.20 -6.90
CA GLY A 388 5.78 -4.12 -7.17
C GLY A 388 4.90 -4.38 -5.95
N SER A 389 5.49 -4.43 -4.77
CA SER A 389 4.76 -4.64 -3.52
C SER A 389 3.84 -3.45 -3.18
N TYR A 390 4.30 -2.22 -3.40
CA TYR A 390 3.45 -1.03 -3.27
C TYR A 390 2.34 -0.97 -4.31
N ALA A 391 2.53 -1.61 -5.47
CA ALA A 391 1.54 -1.62 -6.55
C ALA A 391 0.18 -2.19 -6.12
N VAL A 392 0.14 -3.10 -5.15
CA VAL A 392 -1.12 -3.66 -4.62
C VAL A 392 -2.07 -2.59 -4.08
N PHE A 393 -1.55 -1.49 -3.53
CA PHE A 393 -2.37 -0.41 -2.99
C PHE A 393 -2.74 0.62 -4.05
N PHE A 394 -1.84 0.93 -4.98
CA PHE A 394 -1.93 2.10 -5.87
C PHE A 394 -2.32 1.74 -7.32
N ASN A 395 -1.95 0.56 -7.80
CA ASN A 395 -2.11 0.19 -9.21
C ASN A 395 -3.43 -0.54 -9.53
N LEU A 396 -4.32 -0.73 -8.57
CA LEU A 396 -5.61 -1.40 -8.81
C LEU A 396 -6.42 -0.77 -9.97
N PRO A 397 -6.53 0.58 -10.07
CA PRO A 397 -7.23 1.20 -11.19
C PRO A 397 -6.49 1.02 -12.52
N LEU A 398 -5.15 0.94 -12.53
CA LEU A 398 -4.37 0.64 -13.73
C LEU A 398 -4.58 -0.79 -14.20
N PHE A 399 -4.70 -1.75 -13.29
CA PHE A 399 -5.02 -3.12 -13.65
C PHE A 399 -6.40 -3.22 -14.30
N LEU A 400 -7.38 -2.47 -13.81
CA LEU A 400 -8.69 -2.37 -14.47
C LEU A 400 -8.59 -1.79 -15.88
N ILE A 401 -7.77 -0.75 -16.09
CA ILE A 401 -7.46 -0.21 -17.42
C ILE A 401 -6.87 -1.28 -18.32
N PHE A 402 -5.91 -2.06 -17.81
CA PHE A 402 -5.30 -3.18 -18.53
C PHE A 402 -6.37 -4.17 -19.02
N VAL A 403 -7.28 -4.59 -18.14
CA VAL A 403 -8.38 -5.49 -18.51
C VAL A 403 -9.30 -4.86 -19.57
N ILE A 404 -9.70 -3.60 -19.42
CA ILE A 404 -10.55 -2.89 -20.40
C ILE A 404 -9.88 -2.85 -21.77
N VAL A 405 -8.59 -2.54 -21.79
CA VAL A 405 -7.83 -2.43 -23.05
C VAL A 405 -7.66 -3.80 -23.70
N THR A 406 -7.30 -4.85 -22.92
CA THR A 406 -7.19 -6.23 -23.41
C THR A 406 -8.51 -6.68 -24.06
N VAL A 407 -9.64 -6.46 -23.38
CA VAL A 407 -10.97 -6.78 -23.94
C VAL A 407 -11.22 -6.08 -25.27
N ARG A 408 -10.85 -4.82 -25.39
CA ARG A 408 -11.03 -4.05 -26.65
C ARG A 408 -10.17 -4.62 -27.77
N VAL A 409 -8.94 -5.00 -27.45
CA VAL A 409 -8.01 -5.62 -28.40
C VAL A 409 -8.60 -6.94 -28.91
N VAL A 410 -8.95 -7.83 -27.99
CA VAL A 410 -9.52 -9.15 -28.34
C VAL A 410 -10.82 -9.00 -29.12
N ARG A 411 -11.72 -8.10 -28.72
CA ARG A 411 -12.96 -7.81 -29.48
C ARG A 411 -12.69 -7.32 -30.91
N ARG A 412 -11.65 -6.48 -31.10
CA ARG A 412 -11.25 -6.01 -32.44
C ARG A 412 -10.65 -7.15 -33.25
N ALA A 413 -9.75 -7.91 -32.64
CA ALA A 413 -9.10 -9.04 -33.31
C ALA A 413 -10.10 -10.14 -33.74
N SER A 414 -11.18 -10.30 -32.99
CA SER A 414 -12.20 -11.31 -33.21
C SER A 414 -13.50 -10.80 -33.90
N GLN A 415 -13.43 -9.69 -34.65
CA GLN A 415 -14.62 -9.10 -35.31
C GLN A 415 -15.30 -10.04 -36.33
N THR A 416 -14.56 -11.03 -36.85
CA THR A 416 -15.09 -12.05 -37.76
C THR A 416 -15.91 -13.13 -37.07
N LEU A 417 -15.81 -13.27 -35.75
CA LEU A 417 -16.63 -14.18 -34.95
C LEU A 417 -18.02 -13.60 -34.73
N ASP A 418 -19.01 -14.47 -34.58
CA ASP A 418 -20.31 -14.04 -34.08
C ASP A 418 -20.16 -13.46 -32.65
N HIS A 419 -21.17 -12.69 -32.23
CA HIS A 419 -21.12 -11.99 -30.94
C HIS A 419 -20.91 -12.96 -29.77
N SER A 420 -21.59 -14.11 -29.74
CA SER A 420 -21.55 -15.05 -28.65
C SER A 420 -20.18 -15.72 -28.51
N LEU A 421 -19.59 -16.14 -29.63
CA LEU A 421 -18.26 -16.76 -29.66
C LEU A 421 -17.15 -15.77 -29.28
N ARG A 422 -17.30 -14.51 -29.71
CA ARG A 422 -16.36 -13.45 -29.36
C ARG A 422 -16.36 -13.15 -27.86
N GLU A 423 -17.54 -13.01 -27.25
CA GLU A 423 -17.63 -12.75 -25.81
C GLU A 423 -17.21 -13.98 -24.98
N LEU A 424 -17.45 -15.20 -25.48
CA LEU A 424 -16.92 -16.42 -24.88
C LEU A 424 -15.39 -16.44 -24.90
N LEU A 425 -14.76 -16.10 -26.02
CA LEU A 425 -13.30 -16.02 -26.14
C LEU A 425 -12.71 -15.02 -25.15
N VAL A 426 -13.24 -13.78 -25.12
CA VAL A 426 -12.82 -12.73 -24.20
C VAL A 426 -12.96 -13.18 -22.75
N GLY A 427 -14.13 -13.75 -22.40
CA GLY A 427 -14.38 -14.24 -21.04
C GLY A 427 -13.45 -15.36 -20.62
N ALA A 428 -13.21 -16.32 -21.50
CA ALA A 428 -12.35 -17.46 -21.22
C ALA A 428 -10.87 -17.04 -21.05
N MET A 429 -10.31 -16.25 -21.97
CA MET A 429 -8.92 -15.79 -21.89
C MET A 429 -8.67 -15.01 -20.59
N VAL A 430 -9.47 -13.99 -20.30
CA VAL A 430 -9.30 -13.18 -19.06
C VAL A 430 -9.49 -14.05 -17.81
N THR A 431 -10.42 -15.01 -17.82
CA THR A 431 -10.62 -15.90 -16.66
C THR A 431 -9.42 -16.81 -16.46
N VAL A 432 -8.89 -17.40 -17.53
CA VAL A 432 -7.69 -18.25 -17.50
C VAL A 432 -6.50 -17.47 -16.96
N ASP A 433 -6.21 -16.30 -17.51
CA ASP A 433 -5.09 -15.46 -17.09
C ASP A 433 -5.18 -15.09 -15.60
N VAL A 434 -6.37 -14.69 -15.15
CA VAL A 434 -6.60 -14.31 -13.75
C VAL A 434 -6.48 -15.52 -12.82
N LEU A 435 -7.02 -16.69 -13.19
CA LEU A 435 -6.88 -17.89 -12.40
C LEU A 435 -5.43 -18.36 -12.30
N LEU A 436 -4.66 -18.27 -13.37
CA LEU A 436 -3.24 -18.60 -13.38
C LEU A 436 -2.42 -17.63 -12.54
N LEU A 437 -2.68 -16.33 -12.65
CA LEU A 437 -2.11 -15.32 -11.76
C LEU A 437 -2.48 -15.59 -10.30
N PHE A 438 -3.75 -15.91 -10.04
CA PHE A 438 -4.20 -16.27 -8.69
C PHE A 438 -3.42 -17.47 -8.14
N VAL A 439 -3.25 -18.53 -8.92
CA VAL A 439 -2.46 -19.72 -8.51
C VAL A 439 -0.98 -19.39 -8.34
N ALA A 440 -0.40 -18.57 -9.22
CA ALA A 440 1.00 -18.18 -9.17
C ALA A 440 1.33 -17.28 -7.95
N LEU A 441 0.40 -16.40 -7.59
CA LEU A 441 0.52 -15.44 -6.49
C LEU A 441 -0.07 -15.94 -5.18
N PHE A 442 -0.69 -17.13 -5.21
CA PHE A 442 -1.32 -17.71 -4.04
C PHE A 442 -0.35 -17.77 -2.85
N PRO A 443 -0.76 -17.30 -1.68
CA PRO A 443 0.12 -17.16 -0.52
C PRO A 443 0.78 -18.47 -0.13
N ARG A 444 2.11 -18.53 -0.21
CA ARG A 444 2.89 -19.68 0.26
C ARG A 444 3.31 -19.43 1.71
N HIS A 445 2.76 -20.19 2.64
CA HIS A 445 2.89 -19.97 4.08
C HIS A 445 4.24 -20.36 4.72
N GLN A 446 5.30 -20.57 3.97
CA GLN A 446 6.54 -21.16 4.48
C GLN A 446 7.31 -20.29 5.50
N ALA A 447 7.18 -18.95 5.45
CA ALA A 447 7.97 -18.06 6.30
C ALA A 447 7.37 -17.83 7.70
N LEU A 448 6.04 -17.82 7.85
CA LEU A 448 5.33 -17.59 9.12
C LEU A 448 4.73 -18.94 9.60
N SER A 449 5.53 -19.73 10.27
CA SER A 449 5.20 -21.13 10.56
C SER A 449 4.85 -21.41 12.02
N VAL A 450 5.33 -20.59 12.95
CA VAL A 450 5.18 -20.82 14.39
C VAL A 450 4.14 -19.88 14.97
N PRO A 451 3.08 -20.39 15.62
CA PRO A 451 2.10 -19.53 16.30
C PRO A 451 2.70 -18.97 17.59
N LEU A 452 2.53 -17.67 17.78
CA LEU A 452 2.84 -16.95 19.01
C LEU A 452 1.56 -16.36 19.59
N THR A 453 1.22 -16.78 20.81
CA THR A 453 0.04 -16.28 21.54
C THR A 453 0.45 -15.20 22.53
N THR A 454 -0.26 -14.09 22.51
CA THR A 454 -0.13 -12.97 23.42
C THR A 454 -1.48 -12.64 24.06
N ASP A 455 -1.50 -11.75 25.05
CA ASP A 455 -2.74 -11.24 25.66
C ASP A 455 -3.67 -10.55 24.64
N TYR A 456 -3.13 -10.18 23.46
CA TYR A 456 -3.84 -9.46 22.38
C TYR A 456 -4.24 -10.34 21.20
N GLY A 457 -3.96 -11.64 21.25
CA GLY A 457 -4.28 -12.60 20.21
C GLY A 457 -3.09 -13.42 19.72
N THR A 458 -3.38 -14.35 18.83
CA THR A 458 -2.37 -15.25 18.23
C THR A 458 -2.03 -14.79 16.83
N PHE A 459 -0.74 -14.79 16.49
CA PHE A 459 -0.22 -14.57 15.15
C PHE A 459 0.90 -15.56 14.83
N TYR A 460 1.19 -15.75 13.55
CA TYR A 460 2.29 -16.60 13.12
C TYR A 460 3.53 -15.77 12.82
N THR A 461 4.70 -16.31 13.16
CA THR A 461 5.98 -15.60 13.05
C THR A 461 7.11 -16.58 12.70
N PRO A 462 8.31 -16.10 12.31
CA PRO A 462 9.49 -16.95 12.19
C PRO A 462 9.83 -17.65 13.51
N PRO A 463 10.48 -18.82 13.47
CA PRO A 463 10.77 -19.63 14.65
C PRO A 463 11.64 -18.90 15.70
N ASP A 464 12.63 -18.12 15.28
CA ASP A 464 13.49 -17.34 16.16
C ASP A 464 12.70 -16.25 16.92
N VAL A 465 11.84 -15.53 16.24
CA VAL A 465 10.98 -14.51 16.85
C VAL A 465 9.98 -15.14 17.83
N ALA A 466 9.43 -16.32 17.49
CA ALA A 466 8.50 -17.05 18.37
C ALA A 466 9.16 -17.44 19.70
N VAL A 467 10.46 -17.70 19.71
CA VAL A 467 11.22 -18.00 20.93
C VAL A 467 11.61 -16.73 21.69
N LEU A 468 12.03 -15.68 20.98
CA LEU A 468 12.63 -14.50 21.62
C LEU A 468 11.59 -13.49 22.11
N PHE A 469 10.50 -13.27 21.39
CA PHE A 469 9.48 -12.27 21.78
C PHE A 469 8.91 -12.53 23.18
N PRO A 470 8.51 -13.76 23.59
CA PRO A 470 8.06 -14.02 24.94
C PRO A 470 9.08 -13.65 26.01
N GLN A 471 10.37 -13.91 25.75
CA GLN A 471 11.46 -13.58 26.68
C GLN A 471 11.63 -12.06 26.82
N ILE A 472 11.61 -11.33 25.69
CA ILE A 472 11.73 -9.87 25.66
C ILE A 472 10.51 -9.24 26.35
N ILE A 473 9.29 -9.71 26.05
CA ILE A 473 8.05 -9.24 26.69
C ILE A 473 8.09 -9.47 28.21
N SER A 474 8.50 -10.66 28.63
CA SER A 474 8.66 -10.97 30.06
C SER A 474 9.68 -10.07 30.72
N PHE A 475 10.84 -9.85 30.10
CA PHE A 475 11.85 -8.91 30.58
C PHE A 475 11.28 -7.51 30.75
N MET A 476 10.60 -6.98 29.74
CA MET A 476 10.00 -5.64 29.80
C MET A 476 8.95 -5.54 30.91
N LYS A 477 8.07 -6.54 31.05
CA LYS A 477 7.04 -6.59 32.14
C LYS A 477 7.65 -6.59 33.53
N THR A 478 8.74 -7.32 33.72
CA THR A 478 9.34 -7.51 35.05
C THR A 478 10.32 -6.40 35.45
N HIS A 479 10.92 -5.71 34.49
CA HIS A 479 11.97 -4.72 34.75
C HIS A 479 11.50 -3.27 34.66
N THR A 480 10.29 -3.00 34.15
CA THR A 480 9.73 -1.65 34.16
C THR A 480 9.31 -1.24 35.59
N ARG A 481 9.52 0.03 35.94
CA ARG A 481 9.10 0.63 37.22
C ARG A 481 7.89 1.55 37.05
N ASN A 482 7.88 2.34 35.96
CA ASN A 482 6.87 3.37 35.74
C ASN A 482 6.13 3.18 34.41
N GLY A 483 6.40 2.11 33.66
CA GLY A 483 5.82 1.82 32.36
C GLY A 483 6.37 2.67 31.20
N ARG A 484 7.42 3.50 31.43
CA ARG A 484 8.06 4.35 30.39
C ARG A 484 9.58 4.35 30.48
N ASP A 485 10.18 3.53 31.30
CA ASP A 485 11.61 3.47 31.59
C ASP A 485 12.37 2.44 30.76
N ILE A 486 11.73 1.91 29.70
CA ILE A 486 12.33 1.00 28.72
C ILE A 486 12.16 1.57 27.32
N LEU A 487 13.26 1.71 26.59
CA LEU A 487 13.30 2.17 25.19
C LEU A 487 13.61 1.00 24.27
N VAL A 488 12.86 0.87 23.15
CA VAL A 488 13.08 -0.14 22.09
C VAL A 488 13.50 0.56 20.80
N LEU A 489 14.63 0.18 20.21
CA LEU A 489 15.23 0.79 19.02
C LEU A 489 15.72 -0.26 18.00
N PRO A 490 15.79 0.06 16.72
CA PRO A 490 14.98 1.11 16.08
C PRO A 490 13.51 0.71 15.99
N GLU A 491 13.22 -0.58 16.10
CA GLU A 491 11.93 -1.29 16.08
C GLU A 491 12.03 -2.55 16.95
N PRO A 492 10.93 -3.21 17.33
CA PRO A 492 9.53 -3.01 16.96
C PRO A 492 8.70 -2.33 18.06
N PRO A 493 7.82 -1.38 17.71
CA PRO A 493 6.93 -0.75 18.70
C PRO A 493 5.82 -1.68 19.23
N SER A 494 5.57 -2.83 18.58
CA SER A 494 4.65 -3.87 19.08
C SER A 494 4.99 -4.36 20.48
N LEU A 495 6.27 -4.40 20.83
CA LEU A 495 6.74 -4.85 22.15
C LEU A 495 6.20 -3.96 23.29
N TYR A 496 6.01 -2.66 23.06
CA TYR A 496 5.40 -1.80 24.06
C TYR A 496 3.97 -2.25 24.40
N VAL A 497 3.17 -2.59 23.39
CA VAL A 497 1.80 -3.08 23.62
C VAL A 497 1.82 -4.45 24.29
N PHE A 498 2.60 -5.39 23.76
CA PHE A 498 2.68 -6.75 24.30
C PHE A 498 3.18 -6.79 25.74
N ALA A 499 4.05 -5.86 26.11
CA ALA A 499 4.53 -5.73 27.49
C ALA A 499 3.64 -4.87 28.39
N GLY A 500 2.63 -4.19 27.85
CA GLY A 500 1.78 -3.28 28.62
C GLY A 500 2.49 -2.00 29.07
N VAL A 501 3.51 -1.56 28.33
CA VAL A 501 4.31 -0.35 28.60
C VAL A 501 4.15 0.67 27.48
N GLN A 502 4.64 1.88 27.68
CA GLN A 502 4.57 2.96 26.69
C GLN A 502 5.98 3.37 26.25
N ALA A 503 6.14 3.81 25.01
CA ALA A 503 7.38 4.41 24.56
C ALA A 503 7.68 5.69 25.39
N PRO A 504 8.94 5.89 25.79
CA PRO A 504 9.35 7.05 26.59
C PRO A 504 9.33 8.36 25.78
N SER A 505 9.36 8.29 24.44
CA SER A 505 9.33 9.44 23.55
C SER A 505 8.16 9.36 22.57
N ARG A 506 7.85 10.49 21.92
CA ARG A 506 6.91 10.51 20.81
C ARG A 506 7.41 9.71 19.60
N TRP A 507 8.72 9.57 19.46
CA TRP A 507 9.35 8.68 18.48
C TRP A 507 9.46 7.28 19.08
N TYR A 508 8.43 6.50 18.93
CA TYR A 508 8.34 5.11 19.37
C TYR A 508 9.10 4.12 18.47
N SER A 509 9.66 4.61 17.38
CA SER A 509 10.48 3.90 16.40
C SER A 509 11.42 4.90 15.74
N LEU A 510 12.67 4.51 15.48
CA LEU A 510 13.69 5.31 14.81
C LEU A 510 14.18 4.60 13.55
N LEU A 511 13.39 4.72 12.47
CA LEU A 511 13.85 4.33 11.14
C LEU A 511 14.59 5.50 10.47
N PRO A 512 15.42 5.22 9.45
CA PRO A 512 16.15 6.26 8.74
C PRO A 512 15.23 7.41 8.25
N GLY A 513 15.48 8.62 8.74
CA GLY A 513 14.70 9.81 8.40
C GLY A 513 13.45 10.07 9.25
N TYR A 514 13.18 9.27 10.29
CA TYR A 514 12.05 9.52 11.20
C TYR A 514 12.30 10.67 12.17
N ILE A 515 13.55 10.93 12.49
CA ILE A 515 13.97 12.06 13.32
C ILE A 515 14.94 12.94 12.53
N GLU A 516 14.80 14.25 12.65
CA GLU A 516 15.73 15.21 12.08
C GLU A 516 16.83 15.58 13.07
N PRO A 517 18.03 15.98 12.62
CA PRO A 517 19.12 16.35 13.51
C PRO A 517 18.74 17.36 14.59
N LEU A 518 17.87 18.33 14.27
CA LEU A 518 17.38 19.33 15.24
C LEU A 518 16.40 18.77 16.28
N GLN A 519 15.87 17.58 16.08
CA GLN A 519 14.91 16.89 16.96
C GLN A 519 15.59 15.86 17.86
N GLU A 520 16.85 15.52 17.62
CA GLU A 520 17.59 14.54 18.39
C GLU A 520 17.73 14.94 19.87
N GLU A 521 17.91 16.24 20.14
CA GLU A 521 17.95 16.76 21.52
C GLU A 521 16.60 16.59 22.25
N GLU A 522 15.47 16.76 21.54
CA GLU A 522 14.15 16.53 22.13
C GLU A 522 13.98 15.07 22.49
N PHE A 523 14.39 14.14 21.60
CA PHE A 523 14.37 12.72 21.87
C PHE A 523 15.20 12.37 23.12
N ILE A 524 16.41 12.88 23.22
CA ILE A 524 17.29 12.62 24.38
C ILE A 524 16.71 13.21 25.66
N ARG A 525 16.13 14.42 25.61
CA ARG A 525 15.40 14.99 26.76
C ARG A 525 14.26 14.09 27.22
N ASP A 526 13.53 13.48 26.29
CA ASP A 526 12.47 12.51 26.62
C ASP A 526 13.04 11.29 27.36
N ILE A 527 14.18 10.75 26.89
CA ILE A 527 14.85 9.61 27.54
C ILE A 527 15.31 9.95 28.96
N ILE A 528 15.88 11.15 29.15
CA ILE A 528 16.31 11.63 30.45
C ILE A 528 15.11 11.84 31.39
N SER A 529 14.06 12.53 30.92
CA SER A 529 12.91 12.91 31.73
C SER A 529 12.04 11.74 32.17
N ASN A 530 12.01 10.66 31.37
CA ASN A 530 11.31 9.41 31.71
C ASN A 530 12.17 8.43 32.50
N ASP A 531 13.39 8.84 32.91
CA ASP A 531 14.34 8.01 33.70
C ASP A 531 14.57 6.63 33.07
N VAL A 532 14.79 6.59 31.73
CA VAL A 532 14.96 5.35 30.99
C VAL A 532 16.15 4.56 31.54
N ARG A 533 15.88 3.35 31.99
CA ARG A 533 16.88 2.46 32.61
C ARG A 533 17.43 1.42 31.66
N TYR A 534 16.59 0.94 30.75
CA TYR A 534 16.95 -0.09 29.80
C TYR A 534 16.70 0.40 28.37
N VAL A 535 17.67 0.12 27.51
CA VAL A 535 17.55 0.32 26.07
C VAL A 535 17.70 -1.04 25.39
N LEU A 536 16.69 -1.42 24.63
CA LEU A 536 16.67 -2.65 23.83
C LEU A 536 16.95 -2.27 22.39
N ILE A 537 18.05 -2.77 21.82
CA ILE A 537 18.44 -2.44 20.44
C ILE A 537 18.41 -3.72 19.59
N SER A 538 17.51 -3.76 18.58
CA SER A 538 17.45 -4.87 17.65
C SER A 538 18.55 -4.77 16.58
N ASN A 539 18.92 -5.91 16.00
CA ASN A 539 19.86 -5.98 14.88
C ASN A 539 19.24 -5.61 13.54
N ARG A 540 18.09 -4.93 13.55
CA ARG A 540 17.40 -4.44 12.35
C ARG A 540 18.32 -3.54 11.54
N ALA A 541 18.68 -3.97 10.33
CA ALA A 541 19.37 -3.15 9.35
C ALA A 541 18.35 -2.47 8.41
N GLY A 542 18.74 -1.36 7.82
CA GLY A 542 17.94 -0.61 6.85
C GLY A 542 18.48 -0.70 5.42
N PRO A 543 18.65 -1.92 4.82
CA PRO A 543 19.20 -2.04 3.47
C PRO A 543 18.33 -1.34 2.43
N GLU A 544 17.03 -1.24 2.66
CA GLU A 544 16.08 -0.48 1.84
C GLU A 544 16.37 1.02 1.84
N TYR A 545 17.07 1.54 2.84
CA TYR A 545 17.54 2.93 2.93
C TYR A 545 19.03 3.07 2.60
N GLY A 546 19.71 1.97 2.29
CA GLY A 546 21.15 1.96 2.02
C GLY A 546 22.01 2.21 3.24
N VAL A 547 21.53 1.84 4.44
CA VAL A 547 22.23 2.01 5.71
C VAL A 547 22.31 0.69 6.47
N GLY A 548 23.23 0.65 7.45
CA GLY A 548 23.39 -0.48 8.35
C GLY A 548 22.34 -0.52 9.47
N PRO A 549 22.63 -1.28 10.54
CA PRO A 549 21.88 -1.23 11.79
C PRO A 549 21.83 0.18 12.40
N PHE A 550 20.95 0.38 13.38
CA PHE A 550 20.82 1.64 14.12
C PHE A 550 22.18 2.18 14.59
N GLY A 551 22.43 3.47 14.33
CA GLY A 551 23.70 4.15 14.58
C GLY A 551 24.73 4.04 13.44
N ILE A 552 24.46 3.23 12.40
CA ILE A 552 25.36 3.09 11.26
C ILE A 552 24.73 3.73 10.00
N GLY A 553 25.12 4.98 9.75
CA GLY A 553 24.67 5.74 8.58
C GLY A 553 23.40 6.56 8.79
N TYR A 554 22.78 6.49 9.97
CA TYR A 554 21.68 7.35 10.42
C TYR A 554 21.64 7.38 11.96
N ASP A 555 21.06 8.44 12.54
CA ASP A 555 20.86 8.69 13.96
C ASP A 555 22.13 8.41 14.82
N GLN A 556 23.30 8.65 14.24
CA GLN A 556 24.59 8.36 14.86
C GLN A 556 24.81 9.16 16.16
N PRO A 557 24.44 10.45 16.28
CA PRO A 557 24.59 11.19 17.53
C PRO A 557 23.77 10.59 18.67
N ILE A 558 22.56 10.09 18.40
CA ILE A 558 21.73 9.41 19.40
C ILE A 558 22.40 8.10 19.83
N TYR A 559 22.93 7.33 18.87
CA TYR A 559 23.62 6.07 19.17
C TYR A 559 24.87 6.29 20.02
N GLU A 560 25.71 7.26 19.66
CA GLU A 560 26.91 7.63 20.42
C GLU A 560 26.54 8.06 21.84
N TRP A 561 25.55 8.94 22.00
CA TRP A 561 25.04 9.34 23.30
C TRP A 561 24.56 8.15 24.14
N LEU A 562 23.86 7.19 23.52
CA LEU A 562 23.44 5.96 24.22
C LEU A 562 24.66 5.13 24.67
N MET A 563 25.68 4.96 23.85
CA MET A 563 26.87 4.20 24.21
C MET A 563 27.70 4.88 25.33
N ASP A 564 27.67 6.21 25.41
CA ASP A 564 28.30 6.97 26.48
C ASP A 564 27.57 6.81 27.83
N ASN A 565 26.25 6.70 27.80
CA ASN A 565 25.41 6.70 29.00
C ASN A 565 24.91 5.31 29.43
N TYR A 566 24.99 4.32 28.55
CA TYR A 566 24.54 2.95 28.81
C TYR A 566 25.65 1.93 28.53
N GLU A 567 25.60 0.79 29.19
CA GLU A 567 26.51 -0.34 28.97
C GLU A 567 25.74 -1.60 28.60
N LYS A 568 26.32 -2.44 27.75
CA LYS A 568 25.68 -3.69 27.32
C LYS A 568 25.65 -4.68 28.49
N ALA A 569 24.42 -5.04 28.91
CA ALA A 569 24.18 -6.00 30.00
C ALA A 569 23.91 -7.42 29.50
N GLY A 570 23.50 -7.58 28.25
CA GLY A 570 23.19 -8.90 27.69
C GLY A 570 22.55 -8.81 26.31
N GLN A 571 21.98 -9.91 25.84
CA GLN A 571 21.19 -9.97 24.62
C GLN A 571 20.24 -11.15 24.64
N PHE A 572 19.15 -11.03 23.87
CA PHE A 572 18.29 -12.11 23.45
C PHE A 572 18.73 -12.56 22.06
N GLY A 573 18.74 -13.86 21.81
CA GLY A 573 19.21 -14.45 20.57
C GLY A 573 20.66 -14.94 20.64
N PRO A 574 21.14 -15.63 19.59
CA PRO A 574 22.45 -16.26 19.57
C PRO A 574 23.57 -15.21 19.57
N LEU A 575 24.74 -15.61 20.01
CA LEU A 575 25.96 -14.79 19.91
C LEU A 575 26.39 -14.65 18.45
N PRO A 576 27.05 -13.53 18.08
CA PRO A 576 27.59 -13.35 16.74
C PRO A 576 28.47 -14.54 16.33
N GLY A 577 28.15 -15.19 15.19
CA GLY A 577 28.90 -16.32 14.65
C GLY A 577 28.41 -17.71 15.07
N GLU A 578 27.44 -17.82 15.99
CA GLU A 578 26.86 -19.12 16.38
C GLU A 578 25.93 -19.74 15.36
N THR A 579 25.36 -18.92 14.45
CA THR A 579 24.51 -19.40 13.36
C THR A 579 24.96 -18.82 12.03
N ARG A 580 24.71 -19.56 10.93
CA ARG A 580 24.99 -19.11 9.55
C ARG A 580 23.91 -18.20 8.99
N ASP A 581 22.71 -18.26 9.53
CA ASP A 581 21.57 -17.43 9.13
C ASP A 581 21.58 -16.10 9.89
N HIS A 582 20.81 -15.12 9.43
CA HIS A 582 20.66 -13.82 10.07
C HIS A 582 19.51 -13.85 11.11
N PRO A 583 19.74 -14.39 12.32
CA PRO A 583 18.70 -14.51 13.33
C PRO A 583 18.31 -13.14 13.88
N TYR A 584 17.10 -13.05 14.43
CA TYR A 584 16.69 -11.88 15.20
C TYR A 584 17.50 -11.81 16.50
N ILE A 585 18.06 -10.64 16.78
CA ILE A 585 18.85 -10.38 17.99
C ILE A 585 18.38 -9.07 18.62
N MET A 586 18.22 -9.05 19.94
CA MET A 586 17.90 -7.85 20.70
C MET A 586 18.95 -7.69 21.82
N SER A 587 19.81 -6.69 21.70
CA SER A 587 20.81 -6.34 22.71
C SER A 587 20.16 -5.53 23.83
N ILE A 588 20.55 -5.82 25.09
CA ILE A 588 20.09 -5.14 26.30
C ILE A 588 21.19 -4.22 26.77
N PHE A 589 20.86 -2.94 26.91
CA PHE A 589 21.74 -1.94 27.52
C PHE A 589 21.09 -1.43 28.79
N VAL A 590 21.89 -1.26 29.84
CA VAL A 590 21.49 -0.73 31.14
C VAL A 590 22.21 0.59 31.40
N ARG A 591 21.49 1.55 31.99
CA ARG A 591 22.05 2.84 32.32
C ARG A 591 23.25 2.69 33.28
N LYS A 592 24.36 3.32 32.95
CA LYS A 592 25.52 3.45 33.86
C LYS A 592 25.06 4.24 35.10
N SER A 593 25.61 3.93 36.26
CA SER A 593 25.20 4.47 37.58
C SER A 593 25.38 5.99 37.77
N ALA A 594 26.03 6.67 36.85
CA ALA A 594 26.22 8.12 36.84
C ALA A 594 24.97 8.89 36.32
N GLU A 595 24.84 10.17 36.66
CA GLU A 595 23.83 11.05 36.09
C GLU A 595 23.92 11.08 34.55
N LEU A 596 22.77 11.05 33.87
CA LEU A 596 22.72 11.13 32.41
C LEU A 596 23.25 12.48 31.93
N ARG A 597 24.24 12.47 31.04
CA ARG A 597 24.84 13.69 30.49
C ARG A 597 24.07 14.17 29.26
N PRO A 598 23.74 15.46 29.15
CA PRO A 598 23.16 16.02 27.92
C PRO A 598 24.18 15.97 26.78
N ILE A 599 23.72 15.95 25.54
CA ILE A 599 24.60 16.13 24.37
C ILE A 599 25.19 17.54 24.42
N ILE A 600 26.53 17.65 24.38
CA ILE A 600 27.23 18.92 24.15
C ILE A 600 27.59 18.96 22.66
N TYR A 601 26.83 19.72 21.88
CA TYR A 601 27.22 20.01 20.50
C TYR A 601 28.41 20.96 20.52
N HIS A 602 29.58 20.47 20.15
CA HIS A 602 30.64 21.38 19.72
C HIS A 602 30.26 21.91 18.33
N SER A 603 29.92 23.20 18.28
CA SER A 603 29.70 23.92 17.02
C SER A 603 30.91 23.73 16.10
N ARG A 604 30.75 22.95 15.04
CA ARG A 604 31.68 22.89 13.91
C ARG A 604 31.21 23.79 12.79
#